data_61e00fcd7556757818dc19758d3c998b
#
_entry.id   61e00fcd7556757818dc19758d3c998b
#
_cell.length_a   1.000
_cell.length_b   1.000
_cell.length_c   1.000
_cell.angle_alpha   90.00
_cell.angle_beta   90.00
_cell.angle_gamma   90.00
#
_symmetry.space_group_name_H-M   'P 1'
#
loop_
_entity.id
_entity.type
_entity.pdbx_description
1 polymer ?
#
loop_
_entity_poly.entity_id
_entity_poly.type
_entity_poly.pdbx_seq_one_letter_code
_entity_poly.pdbx_strand_id
1 'polypeptide(L)'
;MRRQYPGWSWITAIVIVSMFGFVFVGCSERGAMPTAPPTAQRSSSASLMASQADPPRERVPENKPKETVDYCTTIIPFSSATFSNPRRIDHPYSPMVPGLQYTLTGEANRGLGVKPHDVVFTVTDVVKVINGIECVVLWDRDFQEDPANPGTKILAEVELAFFAQDDAGNVWMMGEYPEEFDITNGGEFQGAPNTWIPGIAGTEAGTLIIGDTKNGSGYYLQARAPSIRFLDCARILGTEVNCVPVGCFNNVLVTDERAPADWRGGHQRKYYAPGVGNIRVDFRGDPEGEVLVMSSRKQLNAAELAAVRAEVLRLDARGFQFNDVYAQTAPAR
;
A
#
# COMPACT_ATOMS: atom_id res chain seq x y z
N MET A 1 -33.38 13.24 -1.58
CA MET A 1 -32.75 12.98 -0.28
C MET A 1 -31.59 12.04 -0.55
N ARG A 2 -30.37 12.57 -0.62
CA ARG A 2 -29.15 11.76 -0.79
C ARG A 2 -28.77 11.23 0.57
N ARG A 3 -28.76 9.92 0.75
CA ARG A 3 -28.17 9.28 1.94
C ARG A 3 -26.66 9.41 1.82
N GLN A 4 -26.04 10.15 2.73
CA GLN A 4 -24.60 10.10 2.93
C GLN A 4 -24.28 8.78 3.61
N TYR A 5 -23.57 7.91 2.90
CA TYR A 5 -22.92 6.74 3.49
C TYR A 5 -21.56 7.20 4.04
N PRO A 6 -21.16 6.82 5.24
CA PRO A 6 -19.81 7.07 5.73
C PRO A 6 -18.84 6.25 4.87
N GLY A 7 -17.99 6.95 4.12
CA GLY A 7 -16.98 6.33 3.28
C GLY A 7 -15.96 5.57 4.13
N TRP A 8 -15.83 4.30 3.88
CA TRP A 8 -14.76 3.46 4.36
C TRP A 8 -13.60 3.64 3.36
N SER A 9 -12.54 4.24 3.82
CA SER A 9 -11.36 4.47 3.00
C SER A 9 -10.33 3.39 3.32
N TRP A 10 -10.16 2.47 2.42
CA TRP A 10 -9.13 1.46 2.47
C TRP A 10 -8.13 1.78 1.36
N ILE A 11 -7.01 2.37 1.68
CA ILE A 11 -5.96 2.59 0.70
C ILE A 11 -4.93 1.50 0.88
N THR A 12 -4.85 0.59 -0.07
CA THR A 12 -3.67 -0.23 -0.27
C THR A 12 -2.91 0.34 -1.45
N ALA A 13 -2.43 1.54 -1.32
CA ALA A 13 -1.43 2.00 -2.26
C ALA A 13 -0.18 1.14 -2.09
N ILE A 14 0.55 0.94 -3.15
CA ILE A 14 1.92 0.38 -3.15
C ILE A 14 2.75 0.98 -2.03
N VAL A 15 2.26 1.99 -1.39
CA VAL A 15 2.98 2.89 -0.51
C VAL A 15 2.26 3.19 0.79
N ILE A 16 0.91 3.02 0.95
CA ILE A 16 0.28 3.83 1.97
C ILE A 16 -0.84 3.12 2.71
N VAL A 17 -0.79 3.16 4.02
CA VAL A 17 -1.84 2.77 4.95
C VAL A 17 -2.48 4.03 5.52
N SER A 18 -3.73 4.30 5.13
CA SER A 18 -4.56 5.31 5.79
C SER A 18 -5.65 4.61 6.58
N MET A 19 -5.67 4.85 7.89
CA MET A 19 -6.61 4.20 8.80
C MET A 19 -7.80 5.06 9.14
N PHE A 20 -8.97 4.47 9.14
CA PHE A 20 -10.14 4.99 9.82
C PHE A 20 -10.59 4.03 10.93
N GLY A 21 -10.50 4.49 12.17
CA GLY A 21 -11.05 3.77 13.32
C GLY A 21 -12.55 4.07 13.47
N PHE A 22 -13.36 3.03 13.58
CA PHE A 22 -14.77 3.13 13.97
C PHE A 22 -14.94 2.84 15.45
N VAL A 23 -15.74 3.70 16.11
CA VAL A 23 -16.25 3.46 17.46
C VAL A 23 -17.57 2.72 17.33
N PHE A 24 -17.63 1.47 17.78
CA PHE A 24 -18.87 0.76 18.00
C PHE A 24 -19.38 1.03 19.41
N VAL A 25 -20.58 1.60 19.49
CA VAL A 25 -21.41 1.61 20.72
C VAL A 25 -22.20 0.31 20.72
N GLY A 26 -21.85 -0.58 21.65
CA GLY A 26 -22.58 -1.83 21.84
C GLY A 26 -23.86 -1.64 22.63
N CYS A 27 -24.97 -2.15 22.13
CA CYS A 27 -26.16 -2.44 22.94
C CYS A 27 -26.16 -3.91 23.30
N SER A 28 -26.31 -4.16 24.62
CA SER A 28 -26.42 -5.47 25.26
C SER A 28 -27.86 -6.00 25.15
N GLU A 29 -28.03 -7.22 24.69
CA GLU A 29 -29.19 -8.00 25.06
C GLU A 29 -28.81 -9.41 25.52
N ARG A 30 -29.43 -9.81 26.66
CA ARG A 30 -29.21 -11.07 27.37
C ARG A 30 -30.08 -12.18 26.75
N GLY A 31 -29.51 -13.34 26.53
CA GLY A 31 -30.23 -14.56 26.19
C GLY A 31 -29.56 -15.78 26.80
N ALA A 32 -30.35 -16.63 27.48
CA ALA A 32 -30.00 -17.66 28.43
C ALA A 32 -29.23 -18.86 27.89
N MET A 33 -28.45 -19.50 28.79
CA MET A 33 -27.77 -20.81 28.62
C MET A 33 -28.74 -21.97 28.51
N PRO A 34 -28.28 -23.09 27.94
CA PRO A 34 -28.51 -24.40 28.57
C PRO A 34 -27.23 -25.22 28.79
N THR A 35 -27.30 -25.96 29.83
CA THR A 35 -26.50 -26.91 30.56
C THR A 35 -25.69 -27.94 29.77
N ALA A 36 -24.49 -28.27 30.33
CA ALA A 36 -23.61 -29.37 29.96
C ALA A 36 -24.09 -30.74 30.51
N PRO A 37 -23.53 -31.84 29.99
CA PRO A 37 -23.01 -32.95 30.78
C PRO A 37 -21.66 -33.51 30.26
N PRO A 38 -21.07 -34.62 30.84
CA PRO A 38 -19.92 -34.48 31.71
C PRO A 38 -18.63 -35.20 31.20
N THR A 39 -17.52 -34.77 31.82
CA THR A 39 -16.19 -35.43 32.07
C THR A 39 -15.81 -36.73 31.37
N ALA A 40 -14.65 -36.69 30.70
CA ALA A 40 -13.71 -37.78 30.65
C ALA A 40 -12.29 -37.27 30.91
N GLN A 41 -11.69 -37.73 32.02
CA GLN A 41 -10.30 -37.53 32.37
C GLN A 41 -9.38 -38.26 31.39
N ARG A 42 -8.30 -37.60 30.95
CA ARG A 42 -7.04 -38.27 30.62
C ARG A 42 -5.82 -37.37 30.95
N SER A 43 -4.92 -38.03 31.57
CA SER A 43 -3.66 -37.72 32.24
C SER A 43 -2.69 -36.78 31.48
N SER A 44 -2.12 -35.95 32.29
CA SER A 44 -0.83 -35.23 32.31
C SER A 44 0.30 -35.73 31.41
N SER A 45 0.86 -34.78 30.65
CA SER A 45 2.32 -34.66 30.49
C SER A 45 2.65 -33.17 30.45
N ALA A 46 3.30 -32.71 31.52
CA ALA A 46 3.80 -31.35 31.64
C ALA A 46 5.01 -31.18 30.70
N SER A 47 4.93 -30.25 29.79
CA SER A 47 6.09 -29.66 29.13
C SER A 47 6.15 -28.20 29.53
N LEU A 48 7.18 -27.83 30.27
CA LEU A 48 7.52 -26.46 30.64
C LEU A 48 7.84 -25.70 29.34
N MET A 49 6.91 -24.88 28.89
CA MET A 49 7.21 -23.73 28.02
C MET A 49 7.22 -22.49 28.89
N ALA A 50 8.39 -21.87 28.99
CA ALA A 50 8.57 -20.60 29.67
C ALA A 50 7.70 -19.55 28.99
N SER A 51 6.77 -18.98 29.75
CA SER A 51 6.01 -17.80 29.41
C SER A 51 6.99 -16.64 29.24
N GLN A 52 7.26 -16.26 27.99
CA GLN A 52 7.80 -14.93 27.72
C GLN A 52 6.65 -13.95 27.90
N ALA A 53 6.74 -13.15 28.94
CA ALA A 53 5.82 -12.06 29.18
C ALA A 53 5.92 -11.07 28.00
N ASP A 54 4.79 -10.74 27.39
CA ASP A 54 4.69 -9.66 26.42
C ASP A 54 5.28 -8.36 27.02
N PRO A 55 6.06 -7.61 26.25
CA PRO A 55 6.53 -6.29 26.70
C PRO A 55 5.32 -5.38 26.97
N PRO A 56 5.40 -4.49 27.97
CA PRO A 56 4.28 -3.63 28.34
C PRO A 56 3.82 -2.83 27.13
N ARG A 57 2.53 -2.93 26.79
CA ARG A 57 1.91 -2.06 25.80
C ARG A 57 2.07 -0.61 26.23
N GLU A 58 2.91 0.11 25.54
CA GLU A 58 3.07 1.55 25.72
C GLU A 58 1.72 2.22 25.43
N ARG A 59 1.14 2.89 26.43
CA ARG A 59 -0.12 3.62 26.25
C ARG A 59 0.16 4.80 25.34
N VAL A 60 -0.42 4.77 24.15
CA VAL A 60 -0.43 5.91 23.23
C VAL A 60 -1.15 7.07 23.90
N PRO A 61 -0.55 8.27 24.01
CA PRO A 61 -1.20 9.43 24.60
C PRO A 61 -2.46 9.81 23.82
N GLU A 62 -3.56 10.03 24.52
CA GLU A 62 -4.89 10.36 23.96
C GLU A 62 -4.99 11.83 23.47
N ASN A 63 -3.89 12.57 23.43
CA ASN A 63 -3.86 13.97 23.01
C ASN A 63 -3.60 14.10 21.52
N LYS A 64 -4.66 14.40 20.77
CA LYS A 64 -4.62 14.80 19.35
C LYS A 64 -3.68 16.01 19.19
N PRO A 65 -2.63 15.94 18.35
CA PRO A 65 -1.81 17.11 18.04
C PRO A 65 -2.69 18.20 17.43
N LYS A 66 -2.55 19.43 17.90
CA LYS A 66 -3.41 20.57 17.55
C LYS A 66 -3.03 21.21 16.21
N GLU A 67 -1.92 20.77 15.58
CA GLU A 67 -1.44 21.24 14.28
C GLU A 67 -1.00 20.04 13.44
N THR A 68 -1.35 20.07 12.17
CA THR A 68 -0.74 19.20 11.16
C THR A 68 0.71 19.66 10.99
N VAL A 69 1.58 19.15 11.84
CA VAL A 69 3.02 19.33 11.65
C VAL A 69 3.38 18.61 10.37
N ASP A 70 4.00 19.32 9.45
CA ASP A 70 4.60 18.72 8.27
C ASP A 70 5.77 17.84 8.72
N TYR A 71 5.53 16.53 8.78
CA TYR A 71 6.55 15.57 9.23
C TYR A 71 7.54 15.19 8.13
N CYS A 72 7.33 15.63 6.89
CA CYS A 72 8.26 15.47 5.79
C CYS A 72 9.28 16.60 5.84
N THR A 73 10.44 16.35 6.45
CA THR A 73 11.48 17.38 6.68
C THR A 73 12.38 17.63 5.48
N THR A 74 12.42 16.68 4.54
CA THR A 74 13.24 16.78 3.32
C THR A 74 12.29 16.72 2.13
N ILE A 75 12.17 17.82 1.39
CA ILE A 75 11.35 17.89 0.19
C ILE A 75 12.26 18.17 -0.99
N ILE A 76 12.26 17.29 -1.99
CA ILE A 76 12.84 17.57 -3.29
C ILE A 76 11.75 18.28 -4.11
N PRO A 77 11.93 19.56 -4.47
CA PRO A 77 10.90 20.28 -5.22
C PRO A 77 10.72 19.64 -6.61
N PHE A 78 9.49 19.29 -6.96
CA PHE A 78 9.17 18.74 -8.27
C PHE A 78 9.62 19.67 -9.41
N SER A 79 9.54 20.99 -9.19
CA SER A 79 9.99 22.01 -10.15
C SER A 79 11.49 21.99 -10.42
N SER A 80 12.29 21.35 -9.60
CA SER A 80 13.74 21.20 -9.81
C SER A 80 14.12 19.88 -10.52
N ALA A 81 13.17 18.97 -10.69
CA ALA A 81 13.41 17.69 -11.36
C ALA A 81 13.44 17.86 -12.87
N THR A 82 14.34 17.15 -13.52
CA THR A 82 14.45 17.06 -14.98
C THR A 82 14.25 15.61 -15.41
N PHE A 83 13.52 15.40 -16.52
CA PHE A 83 13.08 14.09 -16.96
C PHE A 83 13.47 13.84 -18.42
N SER A 84 14.74 13.50 -18.67
CA SER A 84 15.21 13.20 -20.02
C SER A 84 14.71 11.85 -20.56
N ASN A 85 14.55 10.87 -19.68
CA ASN A 85 14.01 9.55 -20.02
C ASN A 85 13.14 8.96 -18.88
N PRO A 86 11.98 9.58 -18.58
CA PRO A 86 11.22 9.33 -17.37
C PRO A 86 10.71 7.88 -17.20
N ARG A 87 10.51 7.16 -18.30
CA ARG A 87 10.05 5.77 -18.27
C ARG A 87 11.16 4.74 -18.04
N ARG A 88 12.42 5.17 -18.14
CA ARG A 88 13.55 4.32 -17.78
C ARG A 88 13.75 4.37 -16.27
N ILE A 89 13.00 3.52 -15.56
CA ILE A 89 13.12 3.41 -14.11
C ILE A 89 14.08 2.25 -13.81
N ASP A 90 15.37 2.60 -13.69
CA ASP A 90 16.48 1.68 -13.44
C ASP A 90 17.14 1.91 -12.06
N HIS A 91 16.43 2.60 -11.17
CA HIS A 91 16.87 2.81 -9.79
C HIS A 91 17.25 1.47 -9.13
N PRO A 92 18.43 1.37 -8.47
CA PRO A 92 18.93 0.09 -7.94
C PRO A 92 17.96 -0.67 -7.03
N TYR A 93 17.12 0.04 -6.29
CA TYR A 93 16.19 -0.55 -5.32
C TYR A 93 14.73 -0.55 -5.78
N SER A 94 14.40 0.09 -6.87
CA SER A 94 13.02 0.13 -7.41
C SER A 94 13.01 0.10 -8.93
N PRO A 95 13.64 -0.93 -9.56
CA PRO A 95 13.61 -1.04 -11.02
C PRO A 95 12.21 -1.43 -11.50
N MET A 96 11.72 -0.75 -12.52
CA MET A 96 10.41 -1.04 -13.13
C MET A 96 10.59 -1.46 -14.60
N VAL A 97 10.75 -2.77 -14.81
CA VAL A 97 10.92 -3.35 -16.15
C VAL A 97 9.57 -3.84 -16.65
N PRO A 98 9.08 -3.39 -17.82
CA PRO A 98 7.79 -3.85 -18.36
C PRO A 98 7.69 -5.37 -18.47
N GLY A 99 6.55 -5.90 -18.03
CA GLY A 99 6.29 -7.33 -17.94
C GLY A 99 6.79 -8.01 -16.68
N LEU A 100 7.51 -7.31 -15.80
CA LEU A 100 7.83 -7.85 -14.49
C LEU A 100 6.55 -7.92 -13.64
N GLN A 101 6.25 -9.12 -13.12
CA GLN A 101 5.17 -9.35 -12.15
C GLN A 101 5.73 -10.00 -10.90
N TYR A 102 5.28 -9.55 -9.75
CA TYR A 102 5.63 -10.17 -8.48
C TYR A 102 4.44 -10.14 -7.52
N THR A 103 4.40 -11.14 -6.63
CA THR A 103 3.36 -11.28 -5.61
C THR A 103 4.00 -11.19 -4.25
N LEU A 104 3.44 -10.35 -3.41
CA LEU A 104 3.68 -10.35 -1.97
C LEU A 104 2.51 -11.05 -1.30
N THR A 105 2.83 -11.96 -0.35
CA THR A 105 1.83 -12.78 0.36
C THR A 105 2.06 -12.61 1.86
N GLY A 106 0.99 -12.51 2.62
CA GLY A 106 1.07 -12.39 4.07
C GLY A 106 -0.30 -12.23 4.72
N GLU A 107 -0.40 -11.28 5.64
CA GLU A 107 -1.60 -11.04 6.40
C GLU A 107 -1.74 -9.56 6.79
N ALA A 108 -2.99 -9.12 6.99
CA ALA A 108 -3.35 -7.80 7.47
C ALA A 108 -4.66 -7.83 8.27
N ASN A 109 -4.86 -6.86 9.16
CA ASN A 109 -6.12 -6.66 9.87
C ASN A 109 -6.84 -5.42 9.31
N ARG A 110 -7.76 -5.62 8.40
CA ARG A 110 -8.59 -4.56 7.80
C ARG A 110 -9.99 -4.51 8.41
N GLY A 111 -10.07 -4.62 9.74
CA GLY A 111 -11.32 -4.52 10.50
C GLY A 111 -12.07 -5.83 10.69
N LEU A 112 -11.64 -6.92 10.06
CA LEU A 112 -12.23 -8.27 10.19
C LEU A 112 -11.32 -9.24 10.98
N GLY A 113 -10.37 -8.71 11.75
CA GLY A 113 -9.26 -9.47 12.34
C GLY A 113 -8.15 -9.73 11.32
N VAL A 114 -7.06 -10.35 11.77
CA VAL A 114 -5.93 -10.71 10.91
C VAL A 114 -6.38 -11.76 9.89
N LYS A 115 -6.19 -11.48 8.62
CA LYS A 115 -6.62 -12.30 7.48
C LYS A 115 -5.51 -12.44 6.44
N PRO A 116 -5.45 -13.60 5.74
CA PRO A 116 -4.58 -13.75 4.57
C PRO A 116 -4.79 -12.65 3.54
N HIS A 117 -3.68 -12.11 3.06
CA HIS A 117 -3.61 -10.96 2.18
C HIS A 117 -2.53 -11.17 1.12
N ASP A 118 -2.84 -10.87 -0.15
CA ASP A 118 -1.89 -10.92 -1.26
C ASP A 118 -1.97 -9.64 -2.09
N VAL A 119 -0.81 -9.17 -2.50
CA VAL A 119 -0.70 -8.05 -3.44
C VAL A 119 0.07 -8.50 -4.67
N VAL A 120 -0.51 -8.28 -5.85
CA VAL A 120 0.08 -8.64 -7.15
C VAL A 120 0.41 -7.40 -7.95
N PHE A 121 1.68 -7.06 -8.00
CA PHE A 121 2.21 -5.95 -8.79
C PHE A 121 2.60 -6.40 -10.19
N THR A 122 2.25 -5.61 -11.19
CA THR A 122 2.66 -5.85 -12.57
C THR A 122 3.14 -4.55 -13.20
N VAL A 123 4.41 -4.48 -13.56
CA VAL A 123 4.95 -3.37 -14.35
C VAL A 123 4.45 -3.54 -15.78
N THR A 124 3.65 -2.59 -16.25
CA THR A 124 3.05 -2.68 -17.58
C THR A 124 3.92 -1.99 -18.64
N ASP A 125 3.57 -2.19 -19.89
CA ASP A 125 4.11 -1.43 -21.01
C ASP A 125 3.20 -0.27 -21.45
N VAL A 126 2.16 0.01 -20.66
CA VAL A 126 1.25 1.14 -20.83
C VAL A 126 1.89 2.41 -20.32
N VAL A 127 1.60 3.51 -20.99
CA VAL A 127 2.12 4.86 -20.65
C VAL A 127 0.97 5.79 -20.31
N LYS A 128 1.09 6.48 -19.17
CA LYS A 128 0.23 7.59 -18.78
C LYS A 128 1.01 8.89 -18.82
N VAL A 129 0.43 9.96 -19.34
CA VAL A 129 1.07 11.29 -19.32
C VAL A 129 0.47 12.12 -18.19
N ILE A 130 1.29 12.51 -17.22
CA ILE A 130 0.91 13.34 -16.08
C ILE A 130 1.81 14.58 -16.05
N ASN A 131 1.24 15.77 -16.04
CA ASN A 131 1.97 17.03 -16.07
C ASN A 131 3.00 17.12 -17.23
N GLY A 132 2.70 16.51 -18.39
CA GLY A 132 3.59 16.46 -19.55
C GLY A 132 4.70 15.41 -19.47
N ILE A 133 4.78 14.63 -18.37
CA ILE A 133 5.78 13.59 -18.16
C ILE A 133 5.17 12.23 -18.47
N GLU A 134 5.88 11.43 -19.29
CA GLU A 134 5.50 10.04 -19.55
C GLU A 134 5.82 9.17 -18.34
N CYS A 135 4.81 8.52 -17.78
CA CYS A 135 4.92 7.66 -16.62
C CYS A 135 4.78 6.19 -16.99
N VAL A 136 5.52 5.33 -16.32
CA VAL A 136 5.27 3.89 -16.26
C VAL A 136 3.99 3.66 -15.45
N VAL A 137 3.12 2.77 -15.94
CA VAL A 137 1.94 2.34 -15.21
C VAL A 137 2.25 1.02 -14.51
N LEU A 138 2.18 1.02 -13.21
CA LEU A 138 2.19 -0.18 -12.38
C LEU A 138 0.74 -0.56 -12.10
N TRP A 139 0.37 -1.80 -12.37
CA TRP A 139 -0.94 -2.36 -12.07
C TRP A 139 -0.86 -3.18 -10.79
N ASP A 140 -1.50 -2.69 -9.75
CA ASP A 140 -1.62 -3.32 -8.45
C ASP A 140 -2.99 -3.99 -8.30
N ARG A 141 -3.02 -5.17 -7.67
CA ARG A 141 -4.22 -5.92 -7.34
C ARG A 141 -4.07 -6.50 -5.96
N ASP A 142 -4.94 -6.04 -5.08
CA ASP A 142 -4.97 -6.43 -3.69
C ASP A 142 -6.09 -7.43 -3.44
N PHE A 143 -5.75 -8.54 -2.83
CA PHE A 143 -6.67 -9.63 -2.51
C PHE A 143 -6.65 -9.94 -1.02
N GLN A 144 -7.82 -10.04 -0.43
CA GLN A 144 -7.98 -10.47 0.96
C GLN A 144 -8.75 -11.79 1.03
N GLU A 145 -8.65 -12.52 2.15
CA GLU A 145 -9.52 -13.68 2.38
C GLU A 145 -10.98 -13.25 2.32
N ASP A 146 -11.77 -13.97 1.52
CA ASP A 146 -13.21 -13.77 1.42
C ASP A 146 -13.88 -14.15 2.75
N PRO A 147 -14.51 -13.21 3.47
CA PRO A 147 -15.16 -13.51 4.74
C PRO A 147 -16.36 -14.46 4.61
N ALA A 148 -16.97 -14.54 3.42
CA ALA A 148 -18.08 -15.44 3.13
C ALA A 148 -17.60 -16.86 2.77
N ASN A 149 -16.38 -16.99 2.25
CA ASN A 149 -15.80 -18.26 1.79
C ASN A 149 -14.35 -18.41 2.27
N PRO A 150 -14.11 -18.73 3.55
CA PRO A 150 -12.76 -18.87 4.11
C PRO A 150 -11.88 -19.80 3.29
N GLY A 151 -10.62 -19.39 3.07
CA GLY A 151 -9.66 -20.11 2.24
C GLY A 151 -9.70 -19.70 0.75
N THR A 152 -10.64 -18.87 0.33
CA THR A 152 -10.64 -18.20 -0.98
C THR A 152 -10.27 -16.73 -0.83
N LYS A 153 -9.92 -16.07 -1.93
CA LYS A 153 -9.55 -14.66 -1.94
C LYS A 153 -10.50 -13.87 -2.82
N ILE A 154 -10.83 -12.68 -2.37
CA ILE A 154 -11.64 -11.71 -3.09
C ILE A 154 -10.81 -10.45 -3.35
N LEU A 155 -11.05 -9.79 -4.49
CA LEU A 155 -10.41 -8.53 -4.82
C LEU A 155 -10.91 -7.44 -3.86
N ALA A 156 -9.98 -6.79 -3.16
CA ALA A 156 -10.26 -5.68 -2.26
C ALA A 156 -9.98 -4.33 -2.94
N GLU A 157 -8.94 -4.28 -3.78
CA GLU A 157 -8.57 -3.08 -4.52
C GLU A 157 -7.90 -3.45 -5.85
N VAL A 158 -8.08 -2.59 -6.84
CA VAL A 158 -7.29 -2.61 -8.08
C VAL A 158 -6.84 -1.20 -8.41
N GLU A 159 -5.54 -1.01 -8.62
CA GLU A 159 -4.95 0.30 -8.77
C GLU A 159 -4.10 0.43 -10.02
N LEU A 160 -4.11 1.64 -10.61
CA LEU A 160 -3.11 2.14 -11.55
C LEU A 160 -2.26 3.18 -10.84
N ALA A 161 -1.03 2.83 -10.51
CA ALA A 161 -0.05 3.76 -9.96
C ALA A 161 0.94 4.23 -11.04
N PHE A 162 1.31 5.51 -11.00
CA PHE A 162 2.09 6.17 -12.04
C PHE A 162 3.46 6.59 -11.51
N PHE A 163 4.52 6.15 -12.19
CA PHE A 163 5.89 6.44 -11.77
C PHE A 163 6.74 7.00 -12.90
N ALA A 164 7.68 7.86 -12.53
CA ALA A 164 8.70 8.38 -13.44
C ALA A 164 10.05 8.49 -12.71
N GLN A 165 11.15 8.33 -13.42
CA GLN A 165 12.49 8.58 -12.85
C GLN A 165 13.05 9.87 -13.42
N ASP A 166 13.58 10.74 -12.55
CA ASP A 166 14.27 11.95 -12.96
C ASP A 166 15.76 11.68 -13.27
N ASP A 167 16.45 12.69 -13.81
CA ASP A 167 17.85 12.59 -14.20
C ASP A 167 18.81 12.46 -13.00
N ALA A 168 18.34 12.80 -11.78
CA ALA A 168 19.07 12.59 -10.53
C ALA A 168 18.86 11.17 -9.96
N GLY A 169 18.03 10.34 -10.60
CA GLY A 169 17.73 8.97 -10.21
C GLY A 169 16.62 8.84 -9.17
N ASN A 170 15.92 9.91 -8.81
CA ASN A 170 14.77 9.80 -7.93
C ASN A 170 13.61 9.15 -8.68
N VAL A 171 12.93 8.17 -8.04
CA VAL A 171 11.70 7.59 -8.55
C VAL A 171 10.53 8.37 -7.96
N TRP A 172 9.79 9.05 -8.81
CA TRP A 172 8.67 9.91 -8.46
C TRP A 172 7.35 9.15 -8.49
N MET A 173 6.50 9.42 -7.51
CA MET A 173 5.08 9.05 -7.50
C MET A 173 4.28 10.14 -8.22
N MET A 174 3.69 9.77 -9.34
CA MET A 174 3.03 10.70 -10.27
C MET A 174 1.51 10.55 -10.25
N GLY A 175 0.94 9.91 -9.24
CA GLY A 175 -0.50 9.75 -9.06
C GLY A 175 -0.95 8.31 -8.94
N GLU A 176 -2.20 8.16 -8.52
CA GLU A 176 -2.84 6.86 -8.31
C GLU A 176 -4.33 6.93 -8.68
N TYR A 177 -4.82 5.80 -9.23
CA TYR A 177 -6.25 5.56 -9.47
C TYR A 177 -6.62 4.20 -8.87
N PRO A 178 -6.97 4.12 -7.58
CA PRO A 178 -7.44 2.91 -6.91
C PRO A 178 -8.96 2.75 -7.02
N GLU A 179 -9.44 1.62 -7.55
CA GLU A 179 -10.83 1.18 -7.43
C GLU A 179 -10.98 0.27 -6.23
N GLU A 180 -11.89 0.59 -5.33
CA GLU A 180 -12.14 -0.12 -4.09
C GLU A 180 -13.35 -1.03 -4.18
N PHE A 181 -13.32 -2.15 -3.44
CA PHE A 181 -14.37 -3.17 -3.43
C PHE A 181 -14.72 -3.55 -1.98
N ASP A 182 -16.02 -3.63 -1.67
CA ASP A 182 -16.50 -4.07 -0.35
C ASP A 182 -16.42 -5.59 -0.24
N ILE A 183 -15.36 -6.07 0.42
CA ILE A 183 -15.14 -7.50 0.65
C ILE A 183 -16.19 -8.13 1.56
N THR A 184 -16.91 -7.33 2.38
CA THR A 184 -17.99 -7.82 3.26
C THR A 184 -19.31 -7.99 2.51
N ASN A 185 -19.40 -7.42 1.32
CA ASN A 185 -20.57 -7.48 0.45
C ASN A 185 -20.22 -8.08 -0.94
N GLY A 186 -19.50 -9.19 -0.94
CA GLY A 186 -19.21 -9.95 -2.15
C GLY A 186 -18.33 -9.25 -3.19
N GLY A 187 -17.53 -8.25 -2.78
CA GLY A 187 -16.66 -7.50 -3.70
C GLY A 187 -17.44 -6.46 -4.51
N GLU A 188 -18.47 -5.84 -3.94
CA GLU A 188 -19.20 -4.76 -4.60
C GLU A 188 -18.31 -3.53 -4.81
N PHE A 189 -18.28 -3.00 -6.04
CA PHE A 189 -17.51 -1.82 -6.41
C PHE A 189 -17.96 -0.57 -5.62
N GLN A 190 -17.03 0.10 -4.95
CA GLN A 190 -17.28 1.27 -4.10
C GLN A 190 -16.84 2.61 -4.74
N GLY A 191 -16.23 2.57 -5.91
CA GLY A 191 -15.66 3.75 -6.56
C GLY A 191 -14.15 3.81 -6.45
N ALA A 192 -13.60 5.01 -6.71
CA ALA A 192 -12.17 5.30 -6.60
C ALA A 192 -11.96 6.60 -5.78
N PRO A 193 -12.38 6.64 -4.48
CA PRO A 193 -12.42 7.89 -3.70
C PRO A 193 -11.03 8.44 -3.39
N ASN A 194 -10.01 7.59 -3.40
CA ASN A 194 -8.64 7.90 -3.02
C ASN A 194 -7.73 8.23 -4.21
N THR A 195 -8.34 8.49 -5.37
CA THR A 195 -7.62 8.95 -6.57
C THR A 195 -6.97 10.32 -6.35
N TRP A 196 -5.70 10.41 -6.73
CA TRP A 196 -4.98 11.68 -6.73
C TRP A 196 -4.04 11.80 -7.92
N ILE A 197 -3.93 13.03 -8.44
CA ILE A 197 -3.05 13.38 -9.57
C ILE A 197 -2.35 14.70 -9.23
N PRO A 198 -1.01 14.79 -9.33
CA PRO A 198 -0.28 16.02 -9.07
C PRO A 198 -0.75 17.19 -9.94
N GLY A 199 -0.86 18.37 -9.31
CA GLY A 199 -1.35 19.58 -9.95
C GLY A 199 -2.87 19.74 -9.91
N ILE A 200 -3.64 18.71 -9.52
CA ILE A 200 -5.09 18.79 -9.37
C ILE A 200 -5.44 18.84 -7.88
N ALA A 201 -6.38 19.68 -7.50
CA ALA A 201 -6.89 19.85 -6.13
C ALA A 201 -5.78 20.07 -5.05
N GLY A 202 -4.68 20.73 -5.42
CA GLY A 202 -3.56 21.00 -4.52
C GLY A 202 -2.66 19.82 -4.23
N THR A 203 -2.73 18.80 -5.06
CA THR A 203 -1.91 17.57 -4.93
C THR A 203 -0.48 17.80 -5.40
N GLU A 204 0.48 17.23 -4.69
CA GLU A 204 1.91 17.33 -4.95
C GLU A 204 2.52 15.94 -5.16
N ALA A 205 3.32 15.82 -6.23
CA ALA A 205 4.19 14.65 -6.42
C ALA A 205 5.33 14.66 -5.43
N GLY A 206 5.78 13.49 -5.04
CA GLY A 206 7.00 13.28 -4.25
C GLY A 206 7.75 12.05 -4.72
N THR A 207 8.74 11.63 -3.97
CA THR A 207 9.63 10.54 -4.38
C THR A 207 9.34 9.25 -3.62
N LEU A 208 9.06 8.16 -4.34
CA LEU A 208 8.98 6.82 -3.76
C LEU A 208 10.33 6.45 -3.10
N ILE A 209 11.41 6.60 -3.86
CA ILE A 209 12.80 6.41 -3.39
C ILE A 209 13.67 7.51 -3.96
N ILE A 210 14.49 8.14 -3.12
CA ILE A 210 15.47 9.15 -3.53
C ILE A 210 16.68 8.50 -4.23
N GLY A 211 17.24 9.15 -5.24
CA GLY A 211 18.37 8.64 -6.03
C GLY A 211 19.64 8.42 -5.20
N ASP A 212 19.94 9.33 -4.27
CA ASP A 212 21.08 9.18 -3.34
C ASP A 212 20.64 8.55 -2.01
N THR A 213 20.51 7.24 -1.98
CA THR A 213 20.08 6.49 -0.80
C THR A 213 21.09 6.48 0.34
N LYS A 214 22.33 6.93 0.14
CA LYS A 214 23.37 6.96 1.18
C LYS A 214 23.32 8.21 2.03
N ASN A 215 22.84 9.31 1.48
CA ASN A 215 22.78 10.61 2.13
C ASN A 215 21.36 11.01 2.57
N GLY A 216 20.39 10.12 2.45
CA GLY A 216 19.01 10.33 2.88
C GLY A 216 18.91 10.46 4.39
N SER A 217 18.85 11.68 4.92
CA SER A 217 18.59 11.95 6.33
C SER A 217 17.26 12.67 6.48
N GLY A 218 16.42 12.16 7.37
CA GLY A 218 15.09 12.73 7.61
C GLY A 218 14.00 12.14 6.70
N TYR A 219 12.76 12.50 7.01
CA TYR A 219 11.62 12.09 6.20
C TYR A 219 11.50 12.97 4.97
N TYR A 220 11.37 12.36 3.80
CA TYR A 220 11.09 13.04 2.54
C TYR A 220 9.63 12.78 2.10
N LEU A 221 9.08 13.70 1.33
CA LEU A 221 7.72 13.60 0.79
C LEU A 221 7.66 12.51 -0.28
N GLN A 222 6.73 11.55 -0.10
CA GLN A 222 6.37 10.58 -1.13
C GLN A 222 5.18 11.06 -1.96
N ALA A 223 4.15 11.58 -1.31
CA ALA A 223 3.03 12.26 -1.98
C ALA A 223 2.21 13.08 -0.98
N ARG A 224 1.46 14.07 -1.51
CA ARG A 224 0.53 14.87 -0.74
C ARG A 224 -0.73 15.17 -1.56
N ALA A 225 -1.90 14.77 -1.05
CA ALA A 225 -3.20 15.04 -1.66
C ALA A 225 -4.20 15.53 -0.59
N PRO A 226 -4.25 16.85 -0.35
CA PRO A 226 -5.03 17.42 0.76
C PRO A 226 -6.54 17.15 0.66
N SER A 227 -7.08 17.04 -0.57
CA SER A 227 -8.51 16.80 -0.80
C SER A 227 -9.01 15.47 -0.27
N ILE A 228 -8.13 14.48 -0.19
CA ILE A 228 -8.39 13.14 0.36
C ILE A 228 -7.65 12.90 1.69
N ARG A 229 -7.06 13.94 2.27
CA ARG A 229 -6.30 13.91 3.53
C ARG A 229 -5.11 12.95 3.50
N PHE A 230 -4.46 12.87 2.36
CA PHE A 230 -3.35 12.00 2.10
C PHE A 230 -2.02 12.77 2.21
N LEU A 231 -1.10 12.27 3.00
CA LEU A 231 0.25 12.78 3.13
C LEU A 231 1.16 11.63 3.53
N ASP A 232 2.14 11.34 2.70
CA ASP A 232 3.09 10.27 2.95
C ASP A 232 4.52 10.74 2.93
N CYS A 233 5.27 10.20 3.88
CA CYS A 233 6.67 10.48 4.06
C CYS A 233 7.45 9.18 4.29
N ALA A 234 8.60 9.07 3.65
CA ALA A 234 9.55 7.99 3.92
C ALA A 234 10.89 8.53 4.41
N ARG A 235 11.62 7.70 5.13
CA ARG A 235 13.05 7.90 5.40
C ARG A 235 13.79 6.59 5.26
N ILE A 236 15.05 6.68 4.89
CA ILE A 236 15.94 5.55 4.80
C ILE A 236 16.49 5.23 6.19
N LEU A 237 16.39 3.97 6.61
CA LEU A 237 16.97 3.49 7.88
C LEU A 237 18.36 2.90 7.70
N GLY A 238 18.70 2.44 6.49
CA GLY A 238 19.95 1.77 6.18
C GLY A 238 19.77 0.55 5.32
N THR A 239 20.72 -0.37 5.36
CA THR A 239 20.67 -1.63 4.61
C THR A 239 20.91 -2.83 5.53
N GLU A 240 20.31 -3.97 5.18
CA GLU A 240 20.48 -5.22 5.90
C GLU A 240 20.51 -6.44 4.97
N VAL A 241 20.72 -7.62 5.51
CA VAL A 241 20.44 -8.90 4.84
C VAL A 241 19.00 -9.30 5.12
N ASN A 242 18.23 -9.64 4.10
CA ASN A 242 16.86 -10.09 4.27
C ASN A 242 16.54 -11.29 3.38
N CYS A 243 15.81 -12.26 3.92
CA CYS A 243 15.40 -13.47 3.23
C CYS A 243 13.88 -13.54 3.16
N VAL A 244 13.38 -13.85 1.98
CA VAL A 244 11.95 -14.08 1.67
C VAL A 244 11.81 -15.36 0.85
N PRO A 245 10.63 -15.91 0.60
CA PRO A 245 10.47 -17.17 -0.13
C PRO A 245 11.19 -17.25 -1.48
N VAL A 246 11.35 -16.13 -2.19
CA VAL A 246 12.06 -16.11 -3.49
C VAL A 246 13.59 -16.06 -3.37
N GLY A 247 14.16 -15.87 -2.18
CA GLY A 247 15.60 -15.89 -1.97
C GLY A 247 16.08 -15.02 -0.82
N CYS A 248 17.42 -15.02 -0.61
CA CYS A 248 18.10 -14.16 0.35
C CYS A 248 18.88 -13.09 -0.39
N PHE A 249 18.81 -11.85 0.09
CA PHE A 249 19.40 -10.68 -0.53
C PHE A 249 20.28 -9.92 0.45
N ASN A 250 21.44 -9.46 -0.03
CA ASN A 250 22.33 -8.57 0.71
C ASN A 250 22.02 -7.11 0.34
N ASN A 251 22.41 -6.19 1.23
CA ASN A 251 22.23 -4.75 1.03
C ASN A 251 20.78 -4.36 0.72
N VAL A 252 19.81 -5.02 1.33
CA VAL A 252 18.40 -4.68 1.22
C VAL A 252 18.17 -3.33 1.89
N LEU A 253 17.75 -2.33 1.12
CA LEU A 253 17.41 -1.01 1.63
C LEU A 253 16.13 -1.10 2.48
N VAL A 254 16.17 -0.52 3.68
CA VAL A 254 15.00 -0.45 4.56
C VAL A 254 14.54 1.00 4.64
N THR A 255 13.27 1.22 4.33
CA THR A 255 12.60 2.50 4.56
C THR A 255 11.64 2.41 5.74
N ASP A 256 11.41 3.55 6.38
CA ASP A 256 10.38 3.75 7.41
C ASP A 256 9.38 4.77 6.84
N GLU A 257 8.18 4.33 6.57
CA GLU A 257 7.15 5.12 5.91
C GLU A 257 6.03 5.47 6.89
N ARG A 258 5.48 6.66 6.78
CA ARG A 258 4.42 7.17 7.66
C ARG A 258 3.42 7.97 6.87
N ALA A 259 2.16 7.90 7.30
CA ALA A 259 1.06 8.76 6.88
C ALA A 259 0.74 9.80 7.99
N PRO A 260 1.43 10.96 8.06
CA PRO A 260 1.24 11.91 9.17
C PRO A 260 -0.16 12.51 9.23
N ALA A 261 -0.94 12.44 8.16
CA ALA A 261 -2.35 12.85 8.15
C ALA A 261 -3.23 11.92 8.99
N ASP A 262 -2.78 10.69 9.22
CA ASP A 262 -3.36 9.76 10.18
C ASP A 262 -2.50 9.64 11.43
N TRP A 263 -2.85 10.37 12.46
CA TRP A 263 -2.12 10.41 13.73
C TRP A 263 -2.17 9.09 14.53
N ARG A 264 -3.08 8.19 14.18
CA ARG A 264 -3.19 6.84 14.77
C ARG A 264 -2.39 5.82 13.97
N GLY A 265 -2.05 6.18 12.74
CA GLY A 265 -1.24 5.36 11.87
C GLY A 265 0.13 5.11 12.50
N GLY A 266 0.57 3.88 12.41
CA GLY A 266 1.93 3.50 12.77
C GLY A 266 2.89 3.80 11.64
N HIS A 267 3.95 3.03 11.62
CA HIS A 267 4.94 3.08 10.56
C HIS A 267 4.88 1.77 9.77
N GLN A 268 4.96 1.87 8.45
CA GLN A 268 5.21 0.75 7.59
C GLN A 268 6.70 0.70 7.25
N ARG A 269 7.29 -0.47 7.30
CA ARG A 269 8.67 -0.70 6.85
C ARG A 269 8.65 -1.44 5.54
N LYS A 270 9.33 -0.90 4.55
CA LYS A 270 9.51 -1.56 3.25
C LYS A 270 10.96 -1.92 3.04
N TYR A 271 11.16 -3.07 2.42
CA TYR A 271 12.45 -3.70 2.22
C TYR A 271 12.70 -3.89 0.73
N TYR A 272 13.65 -3.16 0.19
CA TYR A 272 13.94 -3.13 -1.24
C TYR A 272 15.26 -3.85 -1.54
N ALA A 273 15.18 -4.99 -2.23
CA ALA A 273 16.38 -5.73 -2.64
C ALA A 273 16.97 -5.15 -3.93
N PRO A 274 18.33 -5.03 -4.03
CA PRO A 274 18.99 -4.49 -5.21
C PRO A 274 18.61 -5.28 -6.48
N GLY A 275 18.20 -4.59 -7.54
CA GLY A 275 17.80 -5.16 -8.83
C GLY A 275 16.47 -5.94 -8.80
N VAL A 276 15.75 -5.91 -7.68
CA VAL A 276 14.51 -6.67 -7.49
C VAL A 276 13.31 -5.75 -7.22
N GLY A 277 13.44 -4.81 -6.29
CA GLY A 277 12.36 -3.97 -5.80
C GLY A 277 11.93 -4.35 -4.38
N ASN A 278 10.69 -3.99 -4.00
CA ASN A 278 10.13 -4.28 -2.69
C ASN A 278 9.91 -5.81 -2.52
N ILE A 279 10.62 -6.40 -1.55
CA ILE A 279 10.55 -7.84 -1.24
C ILE A 279 9.79 -8.14 0.04
N ARG A 280 9.57 -7.15 0.89
CA ARG A 280 8.90 -7.31 2.17
C ARG A 280 8.27 -6.01 2.63
N VAL A 281 7.11 -6.12 3.25
CA VAL A 281 6.45 -5.08 4.04
C VAL A 281 6.35 -5.58 5.47
N ASP A 282 6.58 -4.69 6.44
CA ASP A 282 6.45 -4.95 7.86
C ASP A 282 5.87 -3.70 8.54
N PHE A 283 5.46 -3.79 9.79
CA PHE A 283 4.84 -2.66 10.48
C PHE A 283 5.50 -2.37 11.83
N ARG A 284 5.29 -1.15 12.33
CA ARG A 284 5.61 -0.74 13.68
C ARG A 284 4.51 0.16 14.23
N GLY A 285 3.68 -0.39 15.11
CA GLY A 285 2.59 0.36 15.75
C GLY A 285 1.39 0.64 14.83
N ASP A 286 1.39 0.13 13.62
CA ASP A 286 0.29 0.16 12.69
C ASP A 286 -0.80 -0.83 13.15
N PRO A 287 -2.06 -0.39 13.39
CA PRO A 287 -3.15 -1.27 13.81
C PRO A 287 -3.60 -2.27 12.73
N GLU A 288 -3.35 -2.03 11.45
CA GLU A 288 -3.56 -3.05 10.42
C GLU A 288 -2.58 -4.20 10.54
N GLY A 289 -1.39 -3.90 11.06
CA GLY A 289 -0.39 -4.93 11.30
C GLY A 289 0.01 -5.69 10.04
N GLU A 290 0.07 -5.01 8.89
CA GLU A 290 0.36 -5.65 7.62
C GLU A 290 1.77 -6.23 7.58
N VAL A 291 1.86 -7.51 7.23
CA VAL A 291 3.11 -8.21 6.96
C VAL A 291 2.99 -8.91 5.63
N LEU A 292 3.89 -8.58 4.70
CA LEU A 292 3.94 -9.18 3.37
C LEU A 292 5.37 -9.60 3.02
N VAL A 293 5.54 -10.72 2.34
CA VAL A 293 6.83 -11.17 1.78
C VAL A 293 6.68 -11.59 0.34
N MET A 294 7.67 -11.29 -0.49
CA MET A 294 7.66 -11.71 -1.90
C MET A 294 7.68 -13.23 -1.99
N SER A 295 6.56 -13.78 -2.47
CA SER A 295 6.35 -15.22 -2.64
C SER A 295 6.62 -15.69 -4.06
N SER A 296 6.49 -14.80 -5.06
CA SER A 296 6.80 -15.10 -6.45
C SER A 296 7.27 -13.87 -7.23
N ARG A 297 8.06 -14.12 -8.27
CA ARG A 297 8.50 -13.11 -9.24
C ARG A 297 8.66 -13.78 -10.60
N LYS A 298 8.07 -13.20 -11.65
CA LYS A 298 8.20 -13.70 -13.02
C LYS A 298 8.27 -12.58 -14.04
N GLN A 299 8.85 -12.86 -15.19
CA GLN A 299 8.73 -12.05 -16.38
C GLN A 299 7.60 -12.60 -17.23
N LEU A 300 6.60 -11.78 -17.54
CA LEU A 300 5.49 -12.12 -18.41
C LEU A 300 5.99 -12.31 -19.85
N ASN A 301 5.45 -13.28 -20.55
CA ASN A 301 5.64 -13.39 -21.99
C ASN A 301 4.80 -12.35 -22.76
N ALA A 302 5.01 -12.24 -24.06
CA ALA A 302 4.33 -11.23 -24.88
C ALA A 302 2.79 -11.34 -24.86
N ALA A 303 2.24 -12.57 -24.82
CA ALA A 303 0.79 -12.77 -24.78
C ALA A 303 0.21 -12.40 -23.43
N GLU A 304 0.87 -12.78 -22.33
CA GLU A 304 0.49 -12.38 -20.97
C GLU A 304 0.53 -10.85 -20.81
N LEU A 305 1.59 -10.21 -21.32
CA LEU A 305 1.72 -8.74 -21.24
C LEU A 305 0.66 -8.03 -22.07
N ALA A 306 0.31 -8.57 -23.25
CA ALA A 306 -0.78 -8.02 -24.07
C ALA A 306 -2.15 -8.12 -23.38
N ALA A 307 -2.40 -9.21 -22.63
CA ALA A 307 -3.61 -9.36 -21.83
C ALA A 307 -3.64 -8.34 -20.67
N VAL A 308 -2.51 -8.14 -19.98
CA VAL A 308 -2.36 -7.12 -18.94
C VAL A 308 -2.62 -5.73 -19.52
N ARG A 309 -2.02 -5.38 -20.67
CA ARG A 309 -2.25 -4.10 -21.35
C ARG A 309 -3.74 -3.86 -21.61
N ALA A 310 -4.45 -4.86 -22.15
CA ALA A 310 -5.88 -4.72 -22.45
C ALA A 310 -6.70 -4.42 -21.20
N GLU A 311 -6.39 -5.08 -20.08
CA GLU A 311 -7.09 -4.89 -18.82
C GLU A 311 -6.78 -3.52 -18.19
N VAL A 312 -5.52 -3.10 -18.20
CA VAL A 312 -5.08 -1.80 -17.73
C VAL A 312 -5.72 -0.65 -18.52
N LEU A 313 -5.79 -0.75 -19.85
CA LEU A 313 -6.47 0.24 -20.67
C LEU A 313 -7.99 0.26 -20.43
N ARG A 314 -8.59 -0.89 -20.10
CA ARG A 314 -10.00 -0.95 -19.70
C ARG A 314 -10.21 -0.26 -18.35
N LEU A 315 -9.31 -0.46 -17.38
CA LEU A 315 -9.34 0.20 -16.08
C LEU A 315 -9.12 1.72 -16.21
N ASP A 316 -8.16 2.13 -17.05
CA ASP A 316 -7.94 3.56 -17.38
C ASP A 316 -9.23 4.20 -17.94
N ALA A 317 -9.90 3.53 -18.89
CA ALA A 317 -11.15 4.03 -19.46
C ALA A 317 -12.30 4.13 -18.43
N ARG A 318 -12.34 3.24 -17.44
CA ARG A 318 -13.28 3.33 -16.31
C ARG A 318 -13.00 4.56 -15.44
N GLY A 319 -11.73 4.89 -15.23
CA GLY A 319 -11.32 6.04 -14.43
C GLY A 319 -11.97 7.34 -14.89
N PHE A 320 -12.13 7.54 -16.20
CA PHE A 320 -12.81 8.71 -16.76
C PHE A 320 -14.32 8.75 -16.45
N GLN A 321 -14.93 7.63 -16.11
CA GLN A 321 -16.36 7.53 -15.82
C GLN A 321 -16.63 7.67 -14.31
N PHE A 322 -15.73 7.24 -13.46
CA PHE A 322 -15.97 7.08 -12.03
C PHE A 322 -15.24 8.09 -11.14
N ASN A 323 -14.27 8.87 -11.70
CA ASN A 323 -13.50 9.81 -10.89
C ASN A 323 -13.19 11.12 -11.63
N ASP A 324 -13.68 12.24 -11.09
CA ASP A 324 -13.55 13.59 -11.70
C ASP A 324 -12.09 14.10 -11.68
N VAL A 325 -11.25 13.65 -10.75
CA VAL A 325 -9.81 13.98 -10.71
C VAL A 325 -9.11 13.25 -11.85
N TYR A 326 -9.38 11.96 -12.00
CA TYR A 326 -8.81 11.15 -13.06
C TYR A 326 -9.22 11.61 -14.46
N ALA A 327 -10.47 12.03 -14.62
CA ALA A 327 -11.03 12.51 -15.88
C ALA A 327 -10.34 13.77 -16.43
N GLN A 328 -9.53 14.46 -15.63
CA GLN A 328 -8.74 15.60 -16.06
C GLN A 328 -7.38 15.22 -16.67
N THR A 329 -7.05 13.94 -16.71
CA THR A 329 -5.81 13.42 -17.32
C THR A 329 -6.02 13.04 -18.78
N ALA A 330 -4.93 12.85 -19.54
CA ALA A 330 -5.02 12.23 -20.87
C ALA A 330 -5.22 10.71 -20.75
N PRO A 331 -5.91 10.04 -21.70
CA PRO A 331 -5.98 8.58 -21.74
C PRO A 331 -4.59 7.94 -21.80
N ALA A 332 -4.46 6.78 -21.14
CA ALA A 332 -3.27 5.94 -21.24
C ALA A 332 -3.16 5.29 -22.63
N ARG A 333 -1.96 4.91 -23.05
CA ARG A 333 -1.67 4.34 -24.37
C ARG A 333 -0.60 3.27 -24.34
#